data_0c2d363e931e9044b1852d7dbaa5468e
#
_entry.id   0c2d363e931e9044b1852d7dbaa5468e
#
_cell.length_a   1.000
_cell.length_b   1.000
_cell.length_c   1.000
_cell.angle_alpha   90.00
_cell.angle_beta   90.00
_cell.angle_gamma   90.00
#
_symmetry.space_group_name_H-M   'P 1'
#
loop_
_entity.id
_entity.type
_entity.pdbx_description
1 polymer ?
#
loop_
_entity_poly.entity_id
_entity_poly.type
_entity_poly.pdbx_seq_one_letter_code
_entity_poly.pdbx_strand_id
1 'polypeptide(L)'
;HHSIKTQMIMAFVGLLICLVVTLMFINGKFLEPYYISKKESRFIELYEKLNNVSNEDKWNSARKNSSLIHFAEKNNISYLVIEKDNDVHTNVHDKNMLKNQMMGYFLNQAQKESRILDSTEVYQINQSWDPWNQNYYVDMWGSLDDGSQFLLRSPVESMRESAAISNRFLLYIGSILMVVSILLIWYFAKRITEPIRELARLSDRMADLDFDAKYTSGGSNEIGELGENFNRMSEKLESTISELKKANNSLQKDIEQKDKLEKMRNEFLGNVSHELKTPIALIQGY
;
A
#
# COMPACT_ATOMS: atom_id res chain seq x y z
N HIS A 1 -12.36 -21.07 11.83
CA HIS A 1 -12.20 -20.49 10.50
C HIS A 1 -12.68 -19.03 10.52
N HIS A 2 -11.77 -18.08 10.35
CA HIS A 2 -12.17 -16.69 10.21
C HIS A 2 -12.87 -16.50 8.85
N SER A 3 -14.02 -15.83 8.86
CA SER A 3 -14.77 -15.49 7.64
C SER A 3 -13.82 -14.77 6.65
N ILE A 4 -13.92 -15.08 5.36
CA ILE A 4 -13.19 -14.39 4.26
C ILE A 4 -13.29 -12.88 4.42
N LYS A 5 -14.45 -12.37 4.83
CA LYS A 5 -14.68 -10.95 5.17
C LYS A 5 -13.69 -10.44 6.22
N THR A 6 -13.51 -11.18 7.34
CA THR A 6 -12.60 -10.79 8.41
C THR A 6 -11.13 -10.83 7.97
N GLN A 7 -10.76 -11.82 7.16
CA GLN A 7 -9.40 -11.92 6.60
C GLN A 7 -9.11 -10.77 5.64
N MET A 8 -10.03 -10.41 4.77
CA MET A 8 -9.90 -9.25 3.87
C MET A 8 -9.76 -7.94 4.66
N ILE A 9 -10.61 -7.72 5.68
CA ILE A 9 -10.52 -6.51 6.52
C ILE A 9 -9.15 -6.44 7.18
N MET A 10 -8.69 -7.51 7.82
CA MET A 10 -7.38 -7.54 8.48
C MET A 10 -6.23 -7.30 7.51
N ALA A 11 -6.27 -7.89 6.32
CA ALA A 11 -5.22 -7.73 5.32
C ALA A 11 -5.15 -6.27 4.80
N PHE A 12 -6.28 -5.68 4.42
CA PHE A 12 -6.31 -4.31 3.90
C PHE A 12 -5.98 -3.26 4.97
N VAL A 13 -6.57 -3.38 6.16
CA VAL A 13 -6.28 -2.47 7.28
C VAL A 13 -4.82 -2.61 7.71
N GLY A 14 -4.29 -3.83 7.80
CA GLY A 14 -2.90 -4.09 8.12
C GLY A 14 -1.93 -3.50 7.08
N LEU A 15 -2.25 -3.65 5.79
CA LEU A 15 -1.47 -3.05 4.70
C LEU A 15 -1.46 -1.52 4.78
N LEU A 16 -2.60 -0.91 5.08
CA LEU A 16 -2.75 0.54 5.18
C LEU A 16 -1.98 1.11 6.38
N ILE A 17 -2.05 0.44 7.54
CA ILE A 17 -1.27 0.76 8.73
C ILE A 17 0.23 0.65 8.41
N CYS A 18 0.65 -0.45 7.79
CA CYS A 18 2.04 -0.67 7.39
C CYS A 18 2.55 0.45 6.47
N LEU A 19 1.74 0.87 5.49
CA LEU A 19 2.07 1.95 4.57
C LEU A 19 2.25 3.29 5.30
N VAL A 20 1.31 3.66 6.18
CA VAL A 20 1.39 4.91 6.95
C VAL A 20 2.62 4.90 7.87
N VAL A 21 2.86 3.79 8.59
CA VAL A 21 4.03 3.64 9.48
C VAL A 21 5.33 3.73 8.68
N THR A 22 5.39 3.09 7.51
CA THR A 22 6.57 3.14 6.62
C THR A 22 6.83 4.56 6.13
N LEU A 23 5.79 5.28 5.70
CA LEU A 23 5.92 6.69 5.29
C LEU A 23 6.40 7.58 6.43
N MET A 24 5.86 7.41 7.64
CA MET A 24 6.32 8.16 8.82
C MET A 24 7.77 7.84 9.18
N PHE A 25 8.17 6.56 9.08
CA PHE A 25 9.54 6.14 9.33
C PHE A 25 10.51 6.74 8.30
N ILE A 26 10.16 6.69 7.00
CA ILE A 26 10.95 7.30 5.93
C ILE A 26 11.07 8.81 6.16
N ASN A 27 9.94 9.48 6.43
CA ASN A 27 9.93 10.92 6.68
C ASN A 27 10.80 11.30 7.89
N GLY A 28 10.68 10.56 9.01
CA GLY A 28 11.47 10.83 10.21
C GLY A 28 12.96 10.56 10.07
N LYS A 29 13.38 9.56 9.29
CA LYS A 29 14.78 9.15 9.18
C LYS A 29 15.52 9.80 8.01
N PHE A 30 14.86 10.04 6.90
CA PHE A 30 15.51 10.47 5.66
C PHE A 30 15.27 11.94 5.31
N LEU A 31 14.26 12.58 5.88
CA LEU A 31 13.92 13.94 5.51
C LEU A 31 15.00 14.94 5.97
N GLU A 32 15.51 14.84 7.21
CA GLU A 32 16.56 15.73 7.72
C GLU A 32 17.87 15.60 6.91
N PRO A 33 18.45 14.40 6.67
CA PRO A 33 19.62 14.25 5.81
C PRO A 33 19.41 14.79 4.38
N TYR A 34 18.25 14.53 3.82
CA TYR A 34 17.90 15.03 2.48
C TYR A 34 17.89 16.56 2.42
N TYR A 35 17.28 17.21 3.42
CA TYR A 35 17.25 18.67 3.48
C TYR A 35 18.65 19.26 3.72
N ILE A 36 19.47 18.64 4.57
CA ILE A 36 20.86 19.06 4.79
C ILE A 36 21.64 19.01 3.48
N SER A 37 21.60 17.90 2.75
CA SER A 37 22.29 17.75 1.47
C SER A 37 21.81 18.77 0.44
N LYS A 38 20.49 19.03 0.38
CA LYS A 38 19.95 20.08 -0.48
C LYS A 38 20.40 21.48 -0.07
N LYS A 39 20.58 21.71 1.24
CA LYS A 39 21.08 22.98 1.78
C LYS A 39 22.57 23.18 1.43
N GLU A 40 23.39 22.13 1.54
CA GLU A 40 24.78 22.14 1.10
C GLU A 40 24.90 22.58 -0.35
N SER A 41 24.11 22.01 -1.26
CA SER A 41 24.09 22.43 -2.66
C SER A 41 23.72 23.90 -2.84
N ARG A 42 22.81 24.44 -2.02
CA ARG A 42 22.45 25.87 -2.08
C ARG A 42 23.53 26.77 -1.47
N PHE A 43 24.26 26.30 -0.49
CA PHE A 43 25.41 27.02 0.03
C PHE A 43 26.52 27.12 -1.01
N ILE A 44 26.83 26.05 -1.71
CA ILE A 44 27.83 26.05 -2.79
C ILE A 44 27.41 27.01 -3.90
N GLU A 45 26.13 26.99 -4.32
CA GLU A 45 25.60 27.92 -5.33
C GLU A 45 25.71 29.40 -4.88
N LEU A 46 25.45 29.68 -3.59
CA LEU A 46 25.58 31.03 -3.05
C LEU A 46 27.06 31.44 -2.93
N TYR A 47 27.95 30.52 -2.52
CA TYR A 47 29.38 30.72 -2.49
C TYR A 47 29.94 31.13 -3.87
N GLU A 48 29.57 30.42 -4.94
CA GLU A 48 29.95 30.78 -6.31
C GLU A 48 29.47 32.18 -6.70
N LYS A 49 28.23 32.54 -6.33
CA LYS A 49 27.68 33.88 -6.59
C LYS A 49 28.44 34.96 -5.82
N LEU A 50 28.81 34.70 -4.55
CA LEU A 50 29.61 35.60 -3.72
C LEU A 50 31.01 35.79 -4.33
N ASN A 51 31.69 34.71 -4.74
CA ASN A 51 32.97 34.77 -5.44
C ASN A 51 32.92 35.64 -6.70
N ASN A 52 31.88 35.45 -7.51
CA ASN A 52 31.72 36.25 -8.74
C ASN A 52 31.50 37.74 -8.47
N VAL A 53 30.83 38.09 -7.35
CA VAL A 53 30.63 39.52 -7.00
C VAL A 53 31.88 40.09 -6.39
N SER A 54 32.60 39.35 -5.53
CA SER A 54 33.83 39.75 -4.90
C SER A 54 34.95 39.96 -5.93
N ASN A 55 35.20 39.00 -6.80
CA ASN A 55 36.22 39.09 -7.86
C ASN A 55 36.00 40.26 -8.86
N GLU A 56 34.74 40.66 -9.05
CA GLU A 56 34.42 41.77 -9.95
C GLU A 56 34.34 43.14 -9.26
N ASP A 57 34.61 43.19 -7.93
CA ASP A 57 34.47 44.40 -7.10
C ASP A 57 33.12 45.10 -7.24
N LYS A 58 32.05 44.29 -7.36
CA LYS A 58 30.72 44.78 -7.70
C LYS A 58 29.73 44.82 -6.53
N TRP A 59 30.21 44.88 -5.32
CA TRP A 59 29.34 45.01 -4.14
C TRP A 59 28.42 46.24 -4.19
N ASN A 60 28.86 47.30 -4.81
CA ASN A 60 28.08 48.53 -5.04
C ASN A 60 27.09 48.45 -6.18
N SER A 61 27.04 47.36 -6.93
CA SER A 61 26.05 47.16 -8.00
C SER A 61 24.68 46.75 -7.39
N ALA A 62 23.76 47.69 -7.31
CA ALA A 62 22.43 47.49 -6.75
C ALA A 62 21.69 46.26 -7.32
N ARG A 63 21.90 45.95 -8.61
CA ARG A 63 21.26 44.82 -9.27
C ARG A 63 21.83 43.48 -8.85
N LYS A 64 23.16 43.34 -8.68
CA LYS A 64 23.81 42.11 -8.28
C LYS A 64 23.59 41.85 -6.78
N ASN A 65 23.69 42.90 -5.98
CA ASN A 65 23.44 42.82 -4.54
C ASN A 65 21.96 42.41 -4.24
N SER A 66 20.99 42.99 -4.96
CA SER A 66 19.58 42.59 -4.88
C SER A 66 19.36 41.10 -5.27
N SER A 67 20.07 40.58 -6.28
CA SER A 67 19.99 39.19 -6.71
C SER A 67 20.56 38.22 -5.66
N LEU A 68 21.66 38.58 -5.00
CA LEU A 68 22.26 37.81 -3.91
C LEU A 68 21.33 37.76 -2.70
N ILE A 69 20.82 38.93 -2.27
CA ILE A 69 19.89 39.02 -1.13
C ILE A 69 18.65 38.19 -1.43
N HIS A 70 18.04 38.33 -2.59
CA HIS A 70 16.85 37.54 -2.97
C HIS A 70 17.12 36.04 -2.99
N PHE A 71 18.28 35.60 -3.50
CA PHE A 71 18.67 34.20 -3.51
C PHE A 71 18.84 33.67 -2.09
N ALA A 72 19.53 34.41 -1.23
CA ALA A 72 19.76 34.05 0.18
C ALA A 72 18.44 33.95 0.96
N GLU A 73 17.58 34.97 0.85
CA GLU A 73 16.26 35.01 1.49
C GLU A 73 15.35 33.86 1.03
N LYS A 74 15.26 33.66 -0.30
CA LYS A 74 14.46 32.55 -0.88
C LYS A 74 14.87 31.19 -0.36
N ASN A 75 16.15 31.00 -0.03
CA ASN A 75 16.69 29.74 0.47
C ASN A 75 16.85 29.73 1.99
N ASN A 76 16.37 30.77 2.72
CA ASN A 76 16.53 30.91 4.17
C ASN A 76 18.00 30.79 4.59
N ILE A 77 18.88 31.56 3.92
CA ILE A 77 20.33 31.61 4.18
C ILE A 77 20.68 33.03 4.62
N SER A 78 21.29 33.14 5.80
CA SER A 78 21.94 34.35 6.24
C SER A 78 23.39 34.30 5.81
N TYR A 79 23.90 35.38 5.24
CA TYR A 79 25.32 35.45 4.86
C TYR A 79 26.00 36.66 5.48
N LEU A 80 27.30 36.52 5.73
CA LEU A 80 28.20 37.57 6.13
C LEU A 80 29.50 37.42 5.30
N VAL A 81 29.94 38.50 4.71
CA VAL A 81 31.25 38.59 4.04
C VAL A 81 31.99 39.76 4.65
N ILE A 82 33.26 39.57 5.01
CA ILE A 82 34.16 40.61 5.50
C ILE A 82 35.32 40.72 4.51
N GLU A 83 35.42 41.85 3.86
CA GLU A 83 36.53 42.15 2.95
C GLU A 83 37.84 42.43 3.71
N LYS A 84 38.95 42.48 2.99
CA LYS A 84 40.28 42.76 3.55
C LYS A 84 40.41 44.16 4.16
N ASP A 85 39.68 45.12 3.64
CA ASP A 85 39.56 46.49 4.14
C ASP A 85 38.56 46.64 5.30
N ASN A 86 38.00 45.52 5.77
CA ASN A 86 37.04 45.43 6.86
C ASN A 86 35.60 45.88 6.51
N ASP A 87 35.30 46.06 5.26
CA ASP A 87 33.92 46.28 4.80
C ASP A 87 33.08 45.01 4.98
N VAL A 88 31.81 45.19 5.37
CA VAL A 88 30.94 44.10 5.77
C VAL A 88 29.66 44.07 4.90
N HIS A 89 29.48 42.97 4.20
CA HIS A 89 28.29 42.70 3.38
C HIS A 89 27.45 41.59 3.99
N THR A 90 26.15 41.82 4.16
CA THR A 90 25.24 40.89 4.80
C THR A 90 23.80 41.17 4.36
N ASN A 91 22.93 40.12 4.43
CA ASN A 91 21.50 40.25 4.24
C ASN A 91 20.71 40.33 5.56
N VAL A 92 21.39 40.37 6.71
CA VAL A 92 20.71 40.44 8.02
C VAL A 92 21.01 41.76 8.73
N HIS A 93 20.05 42.21 9.56
CA HIS A 93 20.19 43.45 10.32
C HIS A 93 21.18 43.34 11.46
N ASP A 94 21.20 42.20 12.17
CA ASP A 94 22.14 41.96 13.27
C ASP A 94 23.41 41.23 12.74
N LYS A 95 24.32 42.03 12.21
CA LYS A 95 25.60 41.53 11.73
C LYS A 95 26.54 41.05 12.85
N ASN A 96 26.36 41.52 14.09
CA ASN A 96 27.25 41.18 15.22
C ASN A 96 27.13 39.71 15.59
N MET A 97 25.94 39.16 15.53
CA MET A 97 25.69 37.73 15.79
C MET A 97 26.47 36.85 14.79
N LEU A 98 26.36 37.11 13.50
CA LEU A 98 27.11 36.36 12.48
C LEU A 98 28.61 36.58 12.58
N LYS A 99 29.06 37.80 12.89
CA LYS A 99 30.49 38.13 13.07
C LYS A 99 31.07 37.35 14.24
N ASN A 100 30.40 37.27 15.38
CA ASN A 100 30.85 36.51 16.54
C ASN A 100 30.94 35.01 16.23
N GLN A 101 29.95 34.47 15.50
CA GLN A 101 29.95 33.09 15.10
C GLN A 101 31.10 32.77 14.13
N MET A 102 31.30 33.64 13.13
CA MET A 102 32.42 33.51 12.19
C MET A 102 33.77 33.53 12.92
N MET A 103 33.95 34.49 13.85
CA MET A 103 35.18 34.53 14.68
C MET A 103 35.36 33.26 15.50
N GLY A 104 34.28 32.68 16.04
CA GLY A 104 34.30 31.41 16.76
C GLY A 104 34.85 30.26 15.91
N TYR A 105 34.53 30.21 14.61
CA TYR A 105 35.10 29.23 13.67
C TYR A 105 36.58 29.47 13.39
N PHE A 106 36.97 30.68 13.06
CA PHE A 106 38.37 31.01 12.75
C PHE A 106 39.29 30.90 13.97
N LEU A 107 38.76 31.13 15.18
CA LEU A 107 39.51 30.96 16.43
C LEU A 107 39.46 29.53 17.02
N ASN A 108 38.85 28.58 16.28
CA ASN A 108 38.73 27.18 16.70
C ASN A 108 37.90 26.96 17.99
N GLN A 109 37.10 27.94 18.41
CA GLN A 109 36.27 27.89 19.63
C GLN A 109 34.92 27.22 19.38
N ALA A 110 34.35 27.33 18.17
CA ALA A 110 33.06 26.80 17.80
C ALA A 110 33.09 25.30 17.39
N GLN A 111 34.23 24.67 17.29
CA GLN A 111 34.36 23.31 16.74
C GLN A 111 34.06 22.20 17.75
N LYS A 112 33.99 22.48 19.05
CA LYS A 112 33.84 21.42 20.08
C LYS A 112 32.51 20.67 20.06
N GLU A 113 31.45 21.21 19.47
CA GLU A 113 30.11 20.61 19.40
C GLU A 113 29.55 20.59 17.95
N SER A 114 30.41 20.77 16.95
CA SER A 114 30.00 20.80 15.55
C SER A 114 30.33 19.50 14.84
N ARG A 115 29.38 18.99 14.06
CA ARG A 115 29.56 17.86 13.15
C ARG A 115 29.97 18.40 11.78
N ILE A 116 31.16 18.03 11.30
CA ILE A 116 31.60 18.35 9.95
C ILE A 116 30.78 17.53 8.97
N LEU A 117 30.18 18.21 7.99
CA LEU A 117 29.37 17.61 6.90
C LEU A 117 30.23 17.48 5.65
N ASP A 118 30.94 18.56 5.28
CA ASP A 118 31.83 18.62 4.13
C ASP A 118 33.00 19.55 4.43
N SER A 119 34.18 19.32 3.84
CA SER A 119 35.37 20.13 4.02
C SER A 119 36.26 20.10 2.79
N THR A 120 36.59 21.28 2.30
CA THR A 120 37.52 21.52 1.20
C THR A 120 38.69 22.36 1.68
N GLU A 121 39.63 22.71 0.81
CA GLU A 121 40.75 23.61 1.15
C GLU A 121 40.31 25.07 1.38
N VAL A 122 39.15 25.47 0.80
CA VAL A 122 38.66 26.86 0.79
C VAL A 122 37.48 27.09 1.73
N TYR A 123 36.68 26.06 2.02
CA TYR A 123 35.55 26.17 2.92
C TYR A 123 35.30 24.89 3.71
N GLN A 124 34.54 25.02 4.79
CA GLN A 124 34.04 23.90 5.61
C GLN A 124 32.56 24.09 5.89
N ILE A 125 31.81 23.00 5.81
CA ILE A 125 30.38 22.96 6.13
C ILE A 125 30.18 22.15 7.41
N ASN A 126 29.56 22.77 8.40
CA ASN A 126 29.33 22.17 9.72
C ASN A 126 27.85 22.23 10.10
N GLN A 127 27.39 21.22 10.82
CA GLN A 127 26.17 21.32 11.61
C GLN A 127 26.54 21.68 13.05
N SER A 128 26.09 22.83 13.54
CA SER A 128 26.46 23.36 14.86
C SER A 128 25.20 23.59 15.72
N TRP A 129 25.36 23.39 17.02
CA TRP A 129 24.37 23.81 18.02
C TRP A 129 24.67 25.24 18.46
N ASP A 130 23.64 26.10 18.42
CA ASP A 130 23.72 27.46 18.93
C ASP A 130 23.03 27.53 20.30
N PRO A 131 23.80 27.68 21.42
CA PRO A 131 23.22 27.71 22.75
C PRO A 131 22.33 28.94 23.02
N TRP A 132 22.57 30.06 22.31
CA TRP A 132 21.80 31.29 22.48
C TRP A 132 20.40 31.20 21.91
N ASN A 133 20.31 30.62 20.73
CA ASN A 133 19.04 30.41 20.03
C ASN A 133 18.42 29.04 20.33
N GLN A 134 19.10 28.17 21.07
CA GLN A 134 18.69 26.79 21.37
C GLN A 134 18.28 26.02 20.11
N ASN A 135 19.13 26.12 19.08
CA ASN A 135 18.79 25.62 17.74
C ASN A 135 20.01 25.05 17.02
N TYR A 136 19.77 24.09 16.10
CA TYR A 136 20.79 23.61 15.19
C TYR A 136 20.84 24.46 13.92
N TYR A 137 22.05 24.74 13.47
CA TYR A 137 22.33 25.46 12.23
C TYR A 137 23.25 24.62 11.34
N VAL A 138 23.09 24.79 10.03
CA VAL A 138 24.12 24.42 9.07
C VAL A 138 24.86 25.71 8.74
N ASP A 139 26.16 25.68 8.94
CA ASP A 139 27.08 26.79 8.72
C ASP A 139 28.12 26.40 7.66
N MET A 140 28.36 27.25 6.67
CA MET A 140 29.47 27.13 5.73
C MET A 140 30.35 28.37 5.89
N TRP A 141 31.62 28.17 6.18
CA TRP A 141 32.58 29.24 6.45
C TRP A 141 33.89 28.97 5.72
N GLY A 142 34.63 30.01 5.45
CA GLY A 142 35.89 29.91 4.74
C GLY A 142 36.33 31.22 4.14
N SER A 143 37.13 31.17 3.06
CA SER A 143 37.62 32.32 2.34
C SER A 143 37.17 32.31 0.89
N LEU A 144 36.84 33.49 0.36
CA LEU A 144 36.59 33.70 -1.06
C LEU A 144 37.95 33.80 -1.82
N ASP A 145 37.88 33.75 -3.15
CA ASP A 145 39.07 33.75 -4.01
C ASP A 145 39.90 35.04 -3.88
N ASP A 146 39.28 36.17 -3.57
CA ASP A 146 39.95 37.45 -3.29
C ASP A 146 40.59 37.51 -1.89
N GLY A 147 40.32 36.49 -1.04
CA GLY A 147 40.81 36.40 0.33
C GLY A 147 39.87 37.01 1.39
N SER A 148 38.68 37.48 0.98
CA SER A 148 37.62 37.89 1.91
C SER A 148 37.11 36.70 2.70
N GLN A 149 36.76 36.90 3.97
CA GLN A 149 36.18 35.83 4.82
C GLN A 149 34.67 35.82 4.72
N PHE A 150 34.08 34.64 4.71
CA PHE A 150 32.65 34.51 4.65
C PHE A 150 32.07 33.48 5.65
N LEU A 151 30.80 33.69 6.00
CA LEU A 151 29.95 32.77 6.73
C LEU A 151 28.56 32.74 6.09
N LEU A 152 28.12 31.55 5.75
CA LEU A 152 26.72 31.28 5.37
C LEU A 152 26.08 30.47 6.52
N ARG A 153 24.87 30.84 6.92
CA ARG A 153 24.18 30.20 8.04
C ARG A 153 22.72 29.94 7.71
N SER A 154 22.21 28.77 8.04
CA SER A 154 20.80 28.44 7.88
C SER A 154 20.28 27.60 9.05
N PRO A 155 19.10 27.93 9.64
CA PRO A 155 18.56 27.16 10.74
C PRO A 155 18.02 25.80 10.27
N VAL A 156 18.26 24.75 11.06
CA VAL A 156 17.74 23.40 10.82
C VAL A 156 16.32 23.23 11.39
N GLU A 157 15.96 24.01 12.40
CA GLU A 157 14.68 23.90 13.12
C GLU A 157 13.46 24.07 12.21
N SER A 158 13.51 25.03 11.30
CA SER A 158 12.42 25.21 10.32
C SER A 158 12.14 23.95 9.49
N MET A 159 13.14 23.09 9.30
CA MET A 159 13.03 21.81 8.61
C MET A 159 12.40 20.75 9.51
N ARG A 160 12.79 20.69 10.78
CA ARG A 160 12.22 19.78 11.78
C ARG A 160 10.77 20.12 12.07
N GLU A 161 10.42 21.38 12.17
CA GLU A 161 9.03 21.84 12.26
C GLU A 161 8.20 21.41 11.04
N SER A 162 8.75 21.64 9.84
CA SER A 162 8.08 21.22 8.60
C SER A 162 7.89 19.71 8.54
N ALA A 163 8.86 18.92 8.99
CA ALA A 163 8.75 17.46 9.10
C ALA A 163 7.69 17.04 10.11
N ALA A 164 7.63 17.69 11.28
CA ALA A 164 6.64 17.42 12.31
C ALA A 164 5.21 17.75 11.84
N ILE A 165 5.03 18.88 11.14
CA ILE A 165 3.76 19.28 10.52
C ILE A 165 3.36 18.25 9.45
N SER A 166 4.28 17.87 8.58
CA SER A 166 4.05 16.86 7.54
C SER A 166 3.65 15.50 8.15
N ASN A 167 4.33 15.05 9.20
CA ASN A 167 3.99 13.80 9.89
C ASN A 167 2.59 13.86 10.52
N ARG A 168 2.23 14.99 11.14
CA ARG A 168 0.90 15.19 11.71
C ARG A 168 -0.18 15.19 10.63
N PHE A 169 0.08 15.82 9.49
CA PHE A 169 -0.80 15.81 8.33
C PHE A 169 -0.99 14.39 7.76
N LEU A 170 0.09 13.62 7.64
CA LEU A 170 0.04 12.20 7.23
C LEU A 170 -0.80 11.35 8.18
N LEU A 171 -0.74 11.60 9.49
CA LEU A 171 -1.60 10.92 10.46
C LEU A 171 -3.08 11.23 10.25
N TYR A 172 -3.44 12.48 10.02
CA TYR A 172 -4.83 12.86 9.75
C TYR A 172 -5.35 12.23 8.45
N ILE A 173 -4.59 12.35 7.37
CA ILE A 173 -4.95 11.74 6.07
C ILE A 173 -5.04 10.22 6.20
N GLY A 174 -4.06 9.58 6.85
CA GLY A 174 -4.06 8.14 7.09
C GLY A 174 -5.28 7.67 7.89
N SER A 175 -5.68 8.44 8.90
CA SER A 175 -6.90 8.15 9.68
C SER A 175 -8.17 8.22 8.84
N ILE A 176 -8.30 9.26 8.01
CA ILE A 176 -9.44 9.42 7.09
C ILE A 176 -9.47 8.26 6.08
N LEU A 177 -8.35 7.94 5.45
CA LEU A 177 -8.24 6.84 4.50
C LEU A 177 -8.57 5.48 5.15
N MET A 178 -8.21 5.29 6.42
CA MET A 178 -8.56 4.08 7.16
C MET A 178 -10.08 3.94 7.31
N VAL A 179 -10.78 5.00 7.70
CA VAL A 179 -12.26 4.98 7.80
C VAL A 179 -12.90 4.70 6.44
N VAL A 180 -12.45 5.38 5.38
CA VAL A 180 -12.94 5.16 4.02
C VAL A 180 -12.70 3.72 3.56
N SER A 181 -11.52 3.16 3.83
CA SER A 181 -11.18 1.77 3.49
C SER A 181 -12.10 0.76 4.20
N ILE A 182 -12.39 0.98 5.49
CA ILE A 182 -13.32 0.10 6.24
C ILE A 182 -14.72 0.13 5.61
N LEU A 183 -15.22 1.31 5.24
CA LEU A 183 -16.52 1.47 4.58
C LEU A 183 -16.56 0.78 3.21
N LEU A 184 -15.51 0.93 2.41
CA LEU A 184 -15.37 0.27 1.11
C LEU A 184 -15.34 -1.26 1.25
N ILE A 185 -14.54 -1.78 2.19
CA ILE A 185 -14.46 -3.22 2.43
C ILE A 185 -15.82 -3.77 2.88
N TRP A 186 -16.52 -3.05 3.77
CA TRP A 186 -17.87 -3.43 4.19
C TRP A 186 -18.84 -3.50 3.01
N TYR A 187 -18.80 -2.49 2.12
CA TYR A 187 -19.62 -2.45 0.90
C TYR A 187 -19.31 -3.62 -0.05
N PHE A 188 -18.02 -3.85 -0.35
CA PHE A 188 -17.61 -4.95 -1.23
C PHE A 188 -17.89 -6.33 -0.61
N ALA A 189 -17.68 -6.49 0.70
CA ALA A 189 -18.00 -7.73 1.39
C ALA A 189 -19.48 -8.10 1.25
N LYS A 190 -20.36 -7.12 1.35
CA LYS A 190 -21.81 -7.34 1.15
C LYS A 190 -22.14 -7.66 -0.30
N ARG A 191 -21.48 -7.04 -1.26
CA ARG A 191 -21.81 -7.17 -2.69
C ARG A 191 -21.16 -8.34 -3.40
N ILE A 192 -20.06 -8.87 -2.86
CA ILE A 192 -19.30 -9.97 -3.46
C ILE A 192 -19.32 -11.22 -2.56
N THR A 193 -18.99 -11.06 -1.29
CA THR A 193 -18.78 -12.23 -0.41
C THR A 193 -20.07 -12.90 0.02
N GLU A 194 -21.13 -12.14 0.26
CA GLU A 194 -22.45 -12.71 0.64
C GLU A 194 -23.06 -13.56 -0.48
N PRO A 195 -23.15 -13.09 -1.75
CA PRO A 195 -23.64 -13.91 -2.87
C PRO A 195 -22.83 -15.19 -3.09
N ILE A 196 -21.51 -15.13 -3.03
CA ILE A 196 -20.66 -16.32 -3.17
C ILE A 196 -20.94 -17.33 -2.04
N ARG A 197 -21.12 -16.85 -0.82
CA ARG A 197 -21.45 -17.71 0.32
C ARG A 197 -22.84 -18.33 0.17
N GLU A 198 -23.79 -17.62 -0.41
CA GLU A 198 -25.12 -18.16 -0.74
C GLU A 198 -25.00 -19.28 -1.78
N LEU A 199 -24.25 -19.06 -2.86
CA LEU A 199 -23.98 -20.09 -3.87
C LEU A 199 -23.31 -21.34 -3.27
N ALA A 200 -22.33 -21.17 -2.39
CA ALA A 200 -21.70 -22.28 -1.69
C ALA A 200 -22.72 -23.10 -0.87
N ARG A 201 -23.60 -22.42 -0.12
CA ARG A 201 -24.64 -23.07 0.66
C ARG A 201 -25.70 -23.77 -0.22
N LEU A 202 -26.02 -23.18 -1.36
CA LEU A 202 -26.95 -23.82 -2.34
C LEU A 202 -26.30 -25.05 -2.96
N SER A 203 -24.97 -25.02 -3.21
CA SER A 203 -24.23 -26.22 -3.65
C SER A 203 -24.27 -27.36 -2.65
N ASP A 204 -24.14 -27.06 -1.35
CA ASP A 204 -24.28 -28.08 -0.30
C ASP A 204 -25.69 -28.70 -0.29
N ARG A 205 -26.74 -27.88 -0.41
CA ARG A 205 -28.14 -28.38 -0.50
C ARG A 205 -28.36 -29.23 -1.76
N MET A 206 -27.80 -28.83 -2.91
CA MET A 206 -27.88 -29.61 -4.14
C MET A 206 -27.20 -30.98 -4.00
N ALA A 207 -26.08 -31.07 -3.24
CA ALA A 207 -25.44 -32.36 -2.92
C ALA A 207 -26.35 -33.28 -2.13
N ASP A 208 -27.24 -32.72 -1.31
CA ASP A 208 -28.28 -33.47 -0.59
C ASP A 208 -29.55 -33.69 -1.42
N LEU A 209 -29.51 -33.47 -2.72
CA LEU A 209 -30.63 -33.62 -3.67
C LEU A 209 -31.82 -32.65 -3.43
N ASP A 210 -31.57 -31.57 -2.71
CA ASP A 210 -32.56 -30.48 -2.52
C ASP A 210 -32.39 -29.44 -3.64
N PHE A 211 -33.18 -29.60 -4.70
CA PHE A 211 -33.17 -28.74 -5.89
C PHE A 211 -34.17 -27.58 -5.81
N ASP A 212 -34.97 -27.49 -4.75
CA ASP A 212 -35.95 -26.40 -4.57
C ASP A 212 -35.31 -25.07 -4.28
N ALA A 213 -34.07 -25.10 -3.73
CA ALA A 213 -33.33 -23.91 -3.39
C ALA A 213 -32.72 -23.28 -4.64
N LYS A 214 -33.15 -22.08 -4.95
CA LYS A 214 -32.68 -21.29 -6.09
C LYS A 214 -31.90 -20.07 -5.61
N TYR A 215 -30.89 -19.67 -6.39
CA TYR A 215 -30.21 -18.42 -6.19
C TYR A 215 -31.12 -17.26 -6.61
N THR A 216 -31.35 -16.31 -5.69
CA THR A 216 -32.25 -15.17 -5.89
C THR A 216 -31.60 -13.82 -5.70
N SER A 217 -30.35 -13.77 -5.16
CA SER A 217 -29.59 -12.54 -4.88
C SER A 217 -29.06 -11.87 -6.16
N GLY A 218 -29.80 -11.93 -7.24
CA GLY A 218 -29.40 -11.51 -8.58
C GLY A 218 -28.75 -10.12 -8.63
N GLY A 219 -27.77 -9.99 -9.49
CA GLY A 219 -27.12 -8.74 -9.90
C GLY A 219 -26.85 -8.80 -11.39
N SER A 220 -26.63 -7.64 -12.01
CA SER A 220 -26.26 -7.54 -13.44
C SER A 220 -24.75 -7.74 -13.69
N ASN A 221 -24.03 -8.33 -12.73
CA ASN A 221 -22.61 -8.61 -12.80
C ASN A 221 -22.34 -10.11 -12.99
N GLU A 222 -21.05 -10.48 -13.09
CA GLU A 222 -20.60 -11.86 -13.28
C GLU A 222 -21.09 -12.81 -12.17
N ILE A 223 -21.34 -12.31 -10.97
CA ILE A 223 -21.89 -13.09 -9.86
C ILE A 223 -23.38 -13.43 -10.10
N GLY A 224 -24.12 -12.47 -10.65
CA GLY A 224 -25.52 -12.71 -11.08
C GLY A 224 -25.61 -13.77 -12.19
N GLU A 225 -24.75 -13.67 -13.21
CA GLU A 225 -24.65 -14.65 -14.29
C GLU A 225 -24.29 -16.06 -13.76
N LEU A 226 -23.33 -16.12 -12.81
CA LEU A 226 -22.97 -17.37 -12.13
C LEU A 226 -24.19 -17.97 -11.40
N GLY A 227 -24.98 -17.15 -10.74
CA GLY A 227 -26.19 -17.56 -10.05
C GLY A 227 -27.28 -18.14 -11.01
N GLU A 228 -27.48 -17.49 -12.16
CA GLU A 228 -28.39 -17.98 -13.19
C GLU A 228 -27.92 -19.31 -13.79
N ASN A 229 -26.61 -19.43 -14.06
CA ASN A 229 -26.05 -20.69 -14.56
C ASN A 229 -26.15 -21.81 -13.52
N PHE A 230 -26.02 -21.49 -12.23
CA PHE A 230 -26.25 -22.42 -11.13
C PHE A 230 -27.68 -22.90 -11.09
N ASN A 231 -28.68 -22.01 -11.20
CA ASN A 231 -30.08 -22.36 -11.24
C ASN A 231 -30.39 -23.29 -12.40
N ARG A 232 -29.88 -22.98 -13.61
CA ARG A 232 -30.07 -23.80 -14.82
C ARG A 232 -29.46 -25.20 -14.65
N MET A 233 -28.28 -25.28 -14.03
CA MET A 233 -27.67 -26.59 -13.72
C MET A 233 -28.53 -27.39 -12.74
N SER A 234 -29.04 -26.75 -11.69
CA SER A 234 -29.93 -27.37 -10.70
C SER A 234 -31.19 -27.97 -11.36
N GLU A 235 -31.86 -27.22 -12.25
CA GLU A 235 -33.06 -27.68 -12.99
C GLU A 235 -32.74 -28.87 -13.91
N LYS A 236 -31.58 -28.84 -14.58
CA LYS A 236 -31.19 -29.95 -15.44
C LYS A 236 -30.90 -31.24 -14.67
N LEU A 237 -30.23 -31.09 -13.49
CA LEU A 237 -29.96 -32.24 -12.60
C LEU A 237 -31.29 -32.82 -12.04
N GLU A 238 -32.17 -31.97 -11.57
CA GLU A 238 -33.51 -32.41 -11.07
C GLU A 238 -34.27 -33.20 -12.13
N SER A 239 -34.38 -32.68 -13.37
CA SER A 239 -35.00 -33.38 -14.50
C SER A 239 -34.35 -34.72 -14.78
N THR A 240 -33.02 -34.76 -14.86
CA THR A 240 -32.25 -36.00 -15.16
C THR A 240 -32.45 -37.05 -14.05
N ILE A 241 -32.40 -36.65 -12.78
CA ILE A 241 -32.64 -37.58 -11.66
C ILE A 241 -34.08 -38.10 -11.68
N SER A 242 -35.07 -37.25 -11.99
CA SER A 242 -36.48 -37.68 -12.14
C SER A 242 -36.64 -38.67 -13.27
N GLU A 243 -36.01 -38.45 -14.43
CA GLU A 243 -36.04 -39.37 -15.58
C GLU A 243 -35.36 -40.71 -15.23
N LEU A 244 -34.20 -40.69 -14.57
CA LEU A 244 -33.54 -41.90 -14.10
C LEU A 244 -34.38 -42.69 -13.12
N LYS A 245 -35.08 -42.04 -12.20
CA LYS A 245 -35.96 -42.67 -11.22
C LYS A 245 -37.17 -43.34 -11.93
N LYS A 246 -37.74 -42.66 -12.93
CA LYS A 246 -38.83 -43.24 -13.74
C LYS A 246 -38.33 -44.47 -14.56
N ALA A 247 -37.18 -44.36 -15.21
CA ALA A 247 -36.60 -45.47 -15.97
C ALA A 247 -36.27 -46.67 -15.05
N ASN A 248 -35.70 -46.42 -13.88
CA ASN A 248 -35.41 -47.48 -12.90
C ASN A 248 -36.69 -48.17 -12.41
N ASN A 249 -37.73 -47.41 -12.09
CA ASN A 249 -39.04 -47.98 -11.71
C ASN A 249 -39.69 -48.82 -12.83
N SER A 250 -39.50 -48.42 -14.10
CA SER A 250 -39.97 -49.18 -15.26
C SER A 250 -39.21 -50.50 -15.40
N LEU A 251 -37.87 -50.44 -15.31
CA LEU A 251 -37.04 -51.64 -15.35
C LEU A 251 -37.36 -52.63 -14.22
N GLN A 252 -37.64 -52.12 -13.04
CA GLN A 252 -38.03 -52.94 -11.88
C GLN A 252 -39.35 -53.73 -12.19
N LYS A 253 -40.34 -53.03 -12.75
CA LYS A 253 -41.62 -53.65 -13.19
C LYS A 253 -41.42 -54.70 -14.29
N ASP A 254 -40.53 -54.44 -15.25
CA ASP A 254 -40.24 -55.37 -16.32
C ASP A 254 -39.55 -56.65 -15.79
N ILE A 255 -38.65 -56.50 -14.81
CA ILE A 255 -38.02 -57.64 -14.10
C ILE A 255 -39.09 -58.45 -13.37
N GLU A 256 -39.97 -57.82 -12.60
CA GLU A 256 -41.04 -58.50 -11.89
C GLU A 256 -42.00 -59.28 -12.84
N GLN A 257 -42.30 -58.71 -14.00
CA GLN A 257 -43.09 -59.35 -15.03
C GLN A 257 -42.38 -60.56 -15.64
N LYS A 258 -41.09 -60.44 -15.95
CA LYS A 258 -40.26 -61.56 -16.41
C LYS A 258 -40.21 -62.72 -15.44
N ASP A 259 -39.97 -62.41 -14.16
CA ASP A 259 -39.93 -63.41 -13.12
C ASP A 259 -41.25 -64.14 -12.99
N LYS A 260 -42.36 -63.42 -13.11
CA LYS A 260 -43.70 -64.00 -13.08
C LYS A 260 -43.99 -64.93 -14.28
N LEU A 261 -43.58 -64.50 -15.49
CA LEU A 261 -43.64 -65.31 -16.66
C LEU A 261 -42.76 -66.56 -16.59
N GLU A 262 -41.57 -66.45 -16.06
CA GLU A 262 -40.67 -67.59 -15.86
C GLU A 262 -41.22 -68.59 -14.86
N LYS A 263 -41.77 -68.13 -13.76
CA LYS A 263 -42.49 -69.01 -12.79
C LYS A 263 -43.63 -69.75 -13.46
N MET A 264 -44.54 -69.07 -14.16
CA MET A 264 -45.65 -69.68 -14.89
C MET A 264 -45.20 -70.71 -15.93
N ARG A 265 -44.10 -70.39 -16.69
CA ARG A 265 -43.51 -71.30 -17.64
C ARG A 265 -42.98 -72.57 -16.94
N ASN A 266 -42.31 -72.43 -15.83
CA ASN A 266 -41.72 -73.56 -15.05
C ASN A 266 -42.79 -74.42 -14.44
N GLU A 267 -43.88 -73.82 -13.90
CA GLU A 267 -45.03 -74.50 -13.39
C GLU A 267 -45.81 -75.30 -14.55
N PHE A 268 -45.96 -74.60 -15.68
CA PHE A 268 -46.58 -75.25 -16.85
C PHE A 268 -45.76 -76.45 -17.31
N LEU A 269 -44.43 -76.33 -17.48
CA LEU A 269 -43.52 -77.42 -17.89
C LEU A 269 -43.55 -78.55 -16.84
N GLY A 270 -43.61 -78.21 -15.56
CA GLY A 270 -43.76 -79.23 -14.49
C GLY A 270 -45.04 -80.01 -14.56
N ASN A 271 -46.13 -79.29 -14.72
CA ASN A 271 -47.51 -79.93 -14.86
C ASN A 271 -47.60 -80.79 -16.10
N VAL A 272 -47.15 -80.27 -17.29
CA VAL A 272 -47.18 -81.05 -18.55
C VAL A 272 -46.26 -82.26 -18.43
N SER A 273 -45.12 -82.17 -17.85
CA SER A 273 -44.22 -83.30 -17.60
C SER A 273 -44.90 -84.38 -16.74
N HIS A 274 -45.59 -83.96 -15.69
CA HIS A 274 -46.33 -84.89 -14.80
C HIS A 274 -47.53 -85.53 -15.49
N GLU A 275 -48.31 -84.76 -16.23
CA GLU A 275 -49.45 -85.24 -16.97
C GLU A 275 -49.11 -86.19 -18.13
N LEU A 276 -47.95 -85.98 -18.80
CA LEU A 276 -47.40 -86.84 -19.85
C LEU A 276 -46.78 -88.11 -19.33
N LYS A 277 -46.19 -88.09 -18.12
CA LYS A 277 -45.49 -89.27 -17.55
C LYS A 277 -46.47 -90.39 -17.25
N THR A 278 -47.71 -90.07 -16.84
CA THR A 278 -48.76 -91.06 -16.49
C THR A 278 -49.17 -91.85 -17.68
N PRO A 279 -49.60 -91.30 -18.87
CA PRO A 279 -49.96 -92.08 -20.04
C PRO A 279 -48.80 -92.81 -20.65
N ILE A 280 -47.61 -92.22 -20.69
CA ILE A 280 -46.42 -92.90 -21.23
C ILE A 280 -46.03 -94.15 -20.38
N ALA A 281 -46.15 -94.09 -19.05
CA ALA A 281 -45.95 -95.25 -18.18
C ALA A 281 -47.00 -96.34 -18.41
N LEU A 282 -48.25 -95.98 -18.76
CA LEU A 282 -49.29 -96.89 -19.12
C LEU A 282 -49.03 -97.56 -20.46
N ILE A 283 -48.45 -96.87 -21.46
CA ILE A 283 -48.15 -97.40 -22.82
C ILE A 283 -46.89 -98.31 -22.73
N GLN A 284 -45.92 -98.10 -21.86
CA GLN A 284 -44.77 -98.97 -21.72
C GLN A 284 -44.99 -100.16 -20.83
N GLY A 285 -46.12 -100.29 -20.14
CA GLY A 285 -46.48 -101.45 -19.29
C GLY A 285 -47.35 -102.50 -19.94
N TYR A 286 -47.66 -102.36 -21.25
CA TYR A 286 -48.30 -103.42 -22.06
C TYR A 286 -47.23 -104.12 -22.96
#